data_3096296d1ba09f25bd7d5d192ff4a8f2
#
_entry.id   3096296d1ba09f25bd7d5d192ff4a8f2
#
_cell.length_a   1.000
_cell.length_b   1.000
_cell.length_c   1.000
_cell.angle_alpha   90.00
_cell.angle_beta   90.00
_cell.angle_gamma   90.00
#
_symmetry.space_group_name_H-M   'P 1'
#
loop_
_entity.id
_entity.type
_entity.pdbx_description
1 polymer ?
#
loop_
_entity_poly.entity_id
_entity_poly.type
_entity_poly.pdbx_seq_one_letter_code
_entity_poly.pdbx_strand_id
1 'polypeptide(L)'
;MNAIPGELLVPESRRSIRVRLLLLALLPLGVVLPLMVAGLAIWGGDYFDRLLITKVRADLAVAHGYFERVTEGLGRSVQGLADSERLARELRQAPGRRAAAVAALLAEVKGAEELDFLSFFDLEQSRAEAPAWPVIEQALAGRASSGPEIFSAARLAAISLPLAERARIPLLPTANTKPDHRQVEDRGLVIHSAAPVRDAAGRLIGTLVGGVLLNKNLEFIDRLNEIVYPDGVLPFGSVGTATIFLGDVRVATNVRLFEGGRAIGTRV
;
A
#
# COMPACT_ATOMS: atom_id res chain seq x y z
N MET A 1 11.00 106.72 -6.98
CA MET A 1 11.85 105.55 -7.19
C MET A 1 11.31 104.47 -6.35
N ASN A 2 10.39 103.70 -6.87
CA ASN A 2 9.77 102.53 -6.16
C ASN A 2 9.84 101.34 -7.11
N ALA A 3 10.64 100.38 -6.73
CA ALA A 3 10.73 99.08 -7.39
C ALA A 3 9.57 98.18 -6.94
N ILE A 4 8.82 97.63 -7.85
CA ILE A 4 7.74 96.64 -7.65
C ILE A 4 8.36 95.29 -7.59
N PRO A 5 8.05 94.44 -6.59
CA PRO A 5 8.61 93.08 -6.53
C PRO A 5 7.86 92.18 -7.55
N GLY A 6 8.64 91.38 -8.29
CA GLY A 6 8.14 90.43 -9.28
C GLY A 6 7.41 89.26 -8.64
N GLU A 7 6.25 88.99 -9.17
CA GLU A 7 5.36 87.89 -8.86
C GLU A 7 5.92 86.61 -9.46
N LEU A 8 6.34 85.69 -8.63
CA LEU A 8 6.80 84.33 -9.03
C LEU A 8 5.56 83.51 -9.51
N LEU A 9 5.36 83.47 -10.81
CA LEU A 9 4.38 82.58 -11.43
C LEU A 9 4.84 81.11 -11.25
N VAL A 10 4.18 80.38 -10.36
CA VAL A 10 4.34 78.95 -10.23
C VAL A 10 3.64 78.30 -11.46
N PRO A 11 4.30 77.49 -12.24
CA PRO A 11 3.68 76.84 -13.42
C PRO A 11 2.67 75.79 -12.92
N GLU A 12 1.37 76.09 -13.08
CA GLU A 12 0.34 75.05 -12.97
C GLU A 12 0.55 73.96 -14.02
N SER A 13 0.99 72.79 -13.56
CA SER A 13 1.13 71.59 -14.38
C SER A 13 -0.27 71.17 -14.88
N ARG A 14 -0.70 71.66 -16.04
CA ARG A 14 -1.90 71.17 -16.74
C ARG A 14 -1.64 69.77 -17.23
N ARG A 15 -1.87 68.78 -16.38
CA ARG A 15 -1.93 67.38 -16.81
C ARG A 15 -3.00 67.27 -17.89
N SER A 16 -2.60 66.88 -19.09
CA SER A 16 -3.49 66.72 -20.27
C SER A 16 -4.71 65.88 -19.87
N ILE A 17 -5.90 66.32 -20.33
CA ILE A 17 -7.17 65.59 -20.11
C ILE A 17 -7.05 64.12 -20.47
N ARG A 18 -6.24 63.80 -21.48
CA ARG A 18 -5.92 62.40 -21.87
C ARG A 18 -5.24 61.59 -20.74
N VAL A 19 -4.33 62.20 -19.99
CA VAL A 19 -3.65 61.53 -18.85
C VAL A 19 -4.61 61.33 -17.70
N ARG A 20 -5.53 62.27 -17.44
CA ARG A 20 -6.55 62.09 -16.40
C ARG A 20 -7.53 60.99 -16.77
N LEU A 21 -7.99 60.90 -18.02
CA LEU A 21 -8.85 59.84 -18.51
C LEU A 21 -8.18 58.50 -18.50
N LEU A 22 -6.88 58.41 -18.91
CA LEU A 22 -6.09 57.20 -18.83
C LEU A 22 -5.88 56.70 -17.37
N LEU A 23 -5.57 57.61 -16.45
CA LEU A 23 -5.47 57.31 -15.04
C LEU A 23 -6.78 56.83 -14.45
N LEU A 24 -7.92 57.46 -14.80
CA LEU A 24 -9.24 57.07 -14.33
C LEU A 24 -9.66 55.67 -14.81
N ALA A 25 -9.21 55.27 -16.03
CA ALA A 25 -9.51 53.96 -16.59
C ALA A 25 -8.52 52.85 -16.12
N LEU A 26 -7.20 53.17 -16.07
CA LEU A 26 -6.13 52.20 -15.76
C LEU A 26 -5.93 51.98 -14.26
N LEU A 27 -6.26 52.96 -13.39
CA LEU A 27 -6.05 52.85 -11.96
C LEU A 27 -6.97 51.80 -11.31
N PRO A 28 -8.28 51.77 -11.62
CA PRO A 28 -9.13 50.67 -11.12
C PRO A 28 -8.70 49.32 -11.67
N LEU A 29 -8.34 49.25 -12.95
CA LEU A 29 -7.87 48.00 -13.57
C LEU A 29 -6.57 47.52 -12.93
N GLY A 30 -5.63 48.43 -12.68
CA GLY A 30 -4.34 48.16 -12.04
C GLY A 30 -4.44 47.72 -10.57
N VAL A 31 -5.56 48.01 -9.89
CA VAL A 31 -5.82 47.57 -8.52
C VAL A 31 -6.67 46.29 -8.50
N VAL A 32 -7.77 46.28 -9.27
CA VAL A 32 -8.73 45.16 -9.26
C VAL A 32 -8.11 43.89 -9.84
N LEU A 33 -7.32 44.01 -10.94
CA LEU A 33 -6.73 42.84 -11.57
C LEU A 33 -5.73 42.10 -10.66
N PRO A 34 -4.76 42.77 -10.00
CA PRO A 34 -3.87 42.09 -9.04
C PRO A 34 -4.62 41.50 -7.84
N LEU A 35 -5.63 42.20 -7.31
CA LEU A 35 -6.45 41.67 -6.19
C LEU A 35 -7.25 40.44 -6.61
N MET A 36 -7.79 40.43 -7.83
CA MET A 36 -8.49 39.26 -8.37
C MET A 36 -7.56 38.09 -8.60
N VAL A 37 -6.34 38.33 -9.14
CA VAL A 37 -5.34 37.30 -9.33
C VAL A 37 -4.84 36.76 -7.98
N ALA A 38 -4.59 37.62 -6.99
CA ALA A 38 -4.21 37.21 -5.65
C ALA A 38 -5.33 36.41 -4.95
N GLY A 39 -6.58 36.84 -5.09
CA GLY A 39 -7.73 36.10 -4.56
C GLY A 39 -7.87 34.71 -5.22
N LEU A 40 -7.74 34.62 -6.53
CA LEU A 40 -7.74 33.36 -7.27
C LEU A 40 -6.57 32.45 -6.88
N ALA A 41 -5.38 33.02 -6.67
CA ALA A 41 -4.20 32.24 -6.28
C ALA A 41 -4.35 31.68 -4.86
N ILE A 42 -4.85 32.45 -3.90
CA ILE A 42 -5.03 32.04 -2.50
C ILE A 42 -6.20 31.05 -2.39
N TRP A 43 -7.37 31.38 -2.95
CA TRP A 43 -8.55 30.50 -2.86
C TRP A 43 -8.42 29.25 -3.76
N GLY A 44 -7.82 29.40 -4.93
CA GLY A 44 -7.59 28.28 -5.85
C GLY A 44 -6.64 27.24 -5.28
N GLY A 45 -5.56 27.66 -4.60
CA GLY A 45 -4.62 26.76 -3.95
C GLY A 45 -5.29 25.89 -2.88
N ASP A 46 -5.96 26.49 -1.92
CA ASP A 46 -6.66 25.79 -0.84
C ASP A 46 -7.76 24.84 -1.35
N TYR A 47 -8.48 25.24 -2.37
CA TYR A 47 -9.51 24.39 -2.97
C TYR A 47 -8.92 23.18 -3.71
N PHE A 48 -7.83 23.39 -4.45
CA PHE A 48 -7.12 22.34 -5.17
C PHE A 48 -6.51 21.32 -4.21
N ASP A 49 -5.88 21.78 -3.13
CA ASP A 49 -5.30 20.90 -2.10
C ASP A 49 -6.37 20.05 -1.42
N ARG A 50 -7.52 20.63 -1.10
CA ARG A 50 -8.64 19.87 -0.52
C ARG A 50 -9.19 18.81 -1.48
N LEU A 51 -9.31 19.12 -2.76
CA LEU A 51 -9.74 18.16 -3.78
C LEU A 51 -8.75 17.01 -3.93
N LEU A 52 -7.44 17.31 -3.99
CA LEU A 52 -6.38 16.31 -4.05
C LEU A 52 -6.37 15.39 -2.83
N ILE A 53 -6.45 15.97 -1.62
CA ILE A 53 -6.50 15.20 -0.37
C ILE A 53 -7.74 14.31 -0.35
N THR A 54 -8.90 14.81 -0.76
CA THR A 54 -10.14 14.04 -0.79
C THR A 54 -10.04 12.88 -1.78
N LYS A 55 -9.47 13.12 -2.97
CA LYS A 55 -9.25 12.07 -3.96
C LYS A 55 -8.29 11.01 -3.43
N VAL A 56 -7.13 11.41 -2.90
CA VAL A 56 -6.15 10.45 -2.33
C VAL A 56 -6.75 9.62 -1.21
N ARG A 57 -7.58 10.22 -0.35
CA ARG A 57 -8.29 9.47 0.71
C ARG A 57 -9.29 8.47 0.15
N ALA A 58 -10.02 8.85 -0.90
CA ALA A 58 -10.95 7.93 -1.56
C ALA A 58 -10.21 6.76 -2.22
N ASP A 59 -9.12 7.03 -2.95
CA ASP A 59 -8.29 6.04 -3.59
C ASP A 59 -7.68 5.07 -2.54
N LEU A 60 -7.20 5.61 -1.41
CA LEU A 60 -6.68 4.82 -0.29
C LEU A 60 -7.77 3.95 0.36
N ALA A 61 -8.99 4.46 0.52
CA ALA A 61 -10.10 3.69 1.06
C ALA A 61 -10.48 2.50 0.16
N VAL A 62 -10.45 2.69 -1.16
CA VAL A 62 -10.66 1.62 -2.14
C VAL A 62 -9.54 0.58 -2.06
N ALA A 63 -8.28 1.02 -1.99
CA ALA A 63 -7.12 0.14 -1.84
C ALA A 63 -7.19 -0.68 -0.55
N HIS A 64 -7.55 -0.03 0.56
CA HIS A 64 -7.73 -0.68 1.86
C HIS A 64 -8.84 -1.74 1.82
N GLY A 65 -9.99 -1.41 1.25
CA GLY A 65 -11.10 -2.36 1.09
C GLY A 65 -10.76 -3.57 0.20
N TYR A 66 -9.88 -3.40 -0.80
CA TYR A 66 -9.35 -4.54 -1.56
C TYR A 66 -8.43 -5.41 -0.70
N PHE A 67 -7.50 -4.79 0.02
CA PHE A 67 -6.57 -5.49 0.92
C PHE A 67 -7.31 -6.28 2.00
N GLU A 68 -8.33 -5.69 2.62
CA GLU A 68 -9.19 -6.38 3.60
C GLU A 68 -9.89 -7.60 2.96
N ARG A 69 -10.48 -7.44 1.78
CA ARG A 69 -11.13 -8.56 1.07
C ARG A 69 -10.20 -9.72 0.77
N VAL A 70 -8.96 -9.43 0.37
CA VAL A 70 -7.93 -10.47 0.15
C VAL A 70 -7.58 -11.17 1.47
N THR A 71 -7.39 -10.40 2.54
CA THR A 71 -7.09 -10.92 3.87
C THR A 71 -8.23 -11.79 4.42
N GLU A 72 -9.48 -11.34 4.29
CA GLU A 72 -10.67 -12.11 4.67
C GLU A 72 -10.88 -13.34 3.78
N GLY A 73 -10.59 -13.21 2.47
CA GLY A 73 -10.63 -14.33 1.53
C GLY A 73 -9.69 -15.44 1.95
N LEU A 74 -8.43 -15.10 2.22
CA LEU A 74 -7.46 -16.04 2.77
C LEU A 74 -7.94 -16.67 4.08
N GLY A 75 -8.47 -15.84 4.99
CA GLY A 75 -9.04 -16.33 6.26
C GLY A 75 -10.13 -17.36 6.07
N ARG A 76 -11.07 -17.12 5.15
CA ARG A 76 -12.16 -18.04 4.81
C ARG A 76 -11.67 -19.34 4.18
N SER A 77 -10.69 -19.29 3.28
CA SER A 77 -10.09 -20.47 2.65
C SER A 77 -9.39 -21.34 3.68
N VAL A 78 -8.56 -20.74 4.55
CA VAL A 78 -7.87 -21.48 5.64
C VAL A 78 -8.86 -22.06 6.63
N GLN A 79 -9.85 -21.28 7.08
CA GLN A 79 -10.90 -21.76 8.00
C GLN A 79 -11.73 -22.88 7.36
N GLY A 80 -12.16 -22.68 6.11
CA GLY A 80 -12.96 -23.68 5.39
C GLY A 80 -12.23 -25.00 5.22
N LEU A 81 -10.93 -24.99 4.99
CA LEU A 81 -10.12 -26.21 4.96
C LEU A 81 -9.95 -26.81 6.36
N ALA A 82 -9.72 -25.98 7.38
CA ALA A 82 -9.59 -26.44 8.78
C ALA A 82 -10.85 -27.17 9.27
N ASP A 83 -12.04 -26.69 8.86
CA ASP A 83 -13.34 -27.27 9.20
C ASP A 83 -13.77 -28.40 8.25
N SER A 84 -12.99 -28.70 7.20
CA SER A 84 -13.38 -29.63 6.16
C SER A 84 -13.29 -31.09 6.62
N GLU A 85 -14.28 -31.91 6.25
CA GLU A 85 -14.24 -33.36 6.42
C GLU A 85 -13.06 -33.99 5.65
N ARG A 86 -12.57 -33.29 4.61
CA ARG A 86 -11.43 -33.72 3.81
C ARG A 86 -10.15 -33.73 4.65
N LEU A 87 -9.82 -32.62 5.33
CA LEU A 87 -8.68 -32.54 6.25
C LEU A 87 -8.86 -33.50 7.44
N ALA A 88 -10.06 -33.54 8.02
CA ALA A 88 -10.37 -34.41 9.13
C ALA A 88 -10.15 -35.89 8.78
N ARG A 89 -10.44 -36.32 7.57
CA ARG A 89 -10.23 -37.68 7.06
C ARG A 89 -8.73 -38.01 6.98
N GLU A 90 -7.94 -37.07 6.42
CA GLU A 90 -6.48 -37.30 6.28
C GLU A 90 -5.80 -37.32 7.65
N LEU A 91 -6.26 -36.49 8.60
CA LEU A 91 -5.76 -36.51 9.98
C LEU A 91 -6.11 -37.79 10.77
N ARG A 92 -7.18 -38.51 10.40
CA ARG A 92 -7.56 -39.80 10.99
C ARG A 92 -6.78 -40.99 10.43
N GLN A 93 -5.99 -40.82 9.40
CA GLN A 93 -5.18 -41.92 8.85
C GLN A 93 -4.16 -42.46 9.86
N ALA A 94 -3.70 -43.71 9.63
CA ALA A 94 -2.66 -44.29 10.42
C ALA A 94 -1.39 -43.45 10.46
N PRO A 95 -0.63 -43.38 11.57
CA PRO A 95 0.51 -42.47 11.73
C PRO A 95 1.51 -42.50 10.56
N GLY A 96 1.79 -43.69 10.00
CA GLY A 96 2.74 -43.82 8.88
C GLY A 96 2.26 -43.26 7.54
N ARG A 97 0.94 -42.99 7.36
CA ARG A 97 0.36 -42.43 6.13
C ARG A 97 -0.13 -41.01 6.32
N ARG A 98 -0.45 -40.60 7.54
CA ARG A 98 -1.06 -39.29 7.89
C ARG A 98 -0.23 -38.13 7.35
N ALA A 99 1.06 -38.10 7.64
CA ALA A 99 1.93 -36.98 7.26
C ALA A 99 1.94 -36.77 5.74
N ALA A 100 2.10 -37.85 4.95
CA ALA A 100 2.11 -37.79 3.50
C ALA A 100 0.74 -37.39 2.93
N ALA A 101 -0.36 -37.92 3.48
CA ALA A 101 -1.73 -37.62 3.03
C ALA A 101 -2.11 -36.16 3.33
N VAL A 102 -1.82 -35.67 4.51
CA VAL A 102 -2.01 -34.24 4.86
C VAL A 102 -1.15 -33.35 3.96
N ALA A 103 0.13 -33.67 3.78
CA ALA A 103 1.01 -32.88 2.91
C ALA A 103 0.52 -32.83 1.46
N ALA A 104 0.01 -33.94 0.92
CA ALA A 104 -0.56 -33.97 -0.43
C ALA A 104 -1.82 -33.09 -0.57
N LEU A 105 -2.72 -33.19 0.42
CA LEU A 105 -3.91 -32.33 0.46
C LEU A 105 -3.54 -30.85 0.56
N LEU A 106 -2.62 -30.50 1.46
CA LEU A 106 -2.19 -29.10 1.62
C LEU A 106 -1.49 -28.57 0.36
N ALA A 107 -0.70 -29.37 -0.33
CA ALA A 107 -0.06 -28.99 -1.59
C ALA A 107 -1.08 -28.75 -2.71
N GLU A 108 -2.12 -29.57 -2.82
CA GLU A 108 -3.22 -29.40 -3.77
C GLU A 108 -3.98 -28.08 -3.49
N VAL A 109 -4.42 -27.87 -2.25
CA VAL A 109 -5.18 -26.67 -1.87
C VAL A 109 -4.31 -25.42 -2.00
N LYS A 110 -3.05 -25.49 -1.59
CA LYS A 110 -2.08 -24.40 -1.77
C LYS A 110 -2.00 -23.97 -3.23
N GLY A 111 -1.95 -24.91 -4.17
CA GLY A 111 -1.92 -24.60 -5.58
C GLY A 111 -3.24 -24.03 -6.12
N ALA A 112 -4.37 -24.58 -5.68
CA ALA A 112 -5.70 -24.13 -6.12
C ALA A 112 -6.07 -22.73 -5.61
N GLU A 113 -5.62 -22.37 -4.39
CA GLU A 113 -5.88 -21.08 -3.74
C GLU A 113 -4.71 -20.08 -3.93
N GLU A 114 -3.72 -20.41 -4.76
CA GLU A 114 -2.54 -19.58 -5.07
C GLU A 114 -1.78 -19.10 -3.82
N LEU A 115 -1.74 -19.94 -2.77
CA LEU A 115 -1.03 -19.64 -1.55
C LEU A 115 0.48 -19.90 -1.70
N ASP A 116 1.28 -19.14 -0.99
CA ASP A 116 2.73 -19.36 -0.96
C ASP A 116 3.13 -20.45 0.03
N PHE A 117 2.38 -20.56 1.12
CA PHE A 117 2.51 -21.65 2.07
C PHE A 117 1.17 -22.02 2.68
N LEU A 118 1.06 -23.28 3.06
CA LEU A 118 -0.06 -23.83 3.80
C LEU A 118 0.45 -25.01 4.62
N SER A 119 0.32 -24.96 5.93
CA SER A 119 0.88 -25.93 6.87
C SER A 119 -0.09 -26.28 7.97
N PHE A 120 -0.10 -27.54 8.38
CA PHE A 120 -0.77 -27.99 9.59
C PHE A 120 0.24 -28.14 10.70
N PHE A 121 0.01 -27.51 11.83
CA PHE A 121 0.76 -27.66 13.07
C PHE A 121 -0.09 -28.41 14.08
N ASP A 122 0.43 -29.47 14.67
CA ASP A 122 -0.21 -30.10 15.81
C ASP A 122 -0.19 -29.19 17.04
N LEU A 123 -0.78 -29.59 18.16
CA LEU A 123 -0.87 -28.75 19.35
C LEU A 123 0.48 -28.38 19.95
N GLU A 124 1.48 -29.26 19.87
CA GLU A 124 2.81 -29.00 20.41
C GLU A 124 3.51 -27.96 19.55
N GLN A 125 3.53 -28.18 18.23
CA GLN A 125 4.07 -27.24 17.25
C GLN A 125 3.34 -25.89 17.31
N SER A 126 2.01 -25.89 17.37
CA SER A 126 1.21 -24.67 17.47
C SER A 126 1.58 -23.83 18.70
N ARG A 127 1.79 -24.48 19.85
CA ARG A 127 2.21 -23.81 21.09
C ARG A 127 3.63 -23.26 21.00
N ALA A 128 4.52 -24.00 20.33
CA ALA A 128 5.91 -23.55 20.12
C ALA A 128 5.98 -22.32 19.21
N GLU A 129 5.13 -22.27 18.19
CA GLU A 129 5.10 -21.18 17.20
C GLU A 129 4.29 -19.96 17.65
N ALA A 130 3.30 -20.13 18.54
CA ALA A 130 2.37 -19.08 18.98
C ALA A 130 3.05 -17.78 19.45
N PRO A 131 4.15 -17.79 20.22
CA PRO A 131 4.81 -16.55 20.64
C PRO A 131 5.34 -15.71 19.50
N ALA A 132 5.63 -16.35 18.36
CA ALA A 132 6.15 -15.69 17.16
C ALA A 132 5.07 -15.37 16.13
N TRP A 133 3.85 -15.96 16.26
CA TRP A 133 2.77 -15.80 15.29
C TRP A 133 1.44 -15.46 15.99
N PRO A 134 1.06 -14.20 16.06
CA PRO A 134 -0.18 -13.77 16.75
C PRO A 134 -1.44 -14.48 16.24
N VAL A 135 -1.51 -14.81 14.94
CA VAL A 135 -2.65 -15.55 14.38
C VAL A 135 -2.76 -16.97 14.93
N ILE A 136 -1.64 -17.63 15.22
CA ILE A 136 -1.62 -18.97 15.85
C ILE A 136 -2.12 -18.89 17.30
N GLU A 137 -1.72 -17.84 18.02
CA GLU A 137 -2.23 -17.62 19.38
C GLU A 137 -3.76 -17.51 19.40
N GLN A 138 -4.33 -16.74 18.46
CA GLN A 138 -5.79 -16.64 18.32
C GLN A 138 -6.42 -17.98 17.93
N ALA A 139 -5.79 -18.76 17.05
CA ALA A 139 -6.28 -20.08 16.65
C ALA A 139 -6.24 -21.06 17.81
N LEU A 140 -5.22 -21.04 18.67
CA LEU A 140 -5.16 -21.83 19.90
C LEU A 140 -6.26 -21.42 20.90
N ALA A 141 -6.67 -20.15 20.91
CA ALA A 141 -7.82 -19.66 21.68
C ALA A 141 -9.17 -20.02 21.01
N GLY A 142 -9.15 -20.78 19.91
CA GLY A 142 -10.34 -21.28 19.22
C GLY A 142 -10.97 -20.30 18.21
N ARG A 143 -10.27 -19.24 17.82
CA ARG A 143 -10.74 -18.23 16.87
C ARG A 143 -9.80 -18.18 15.65
N ALA A 144 -10.34 -18.29 14.45
CA ALA A 144 -9.57 -17.99 13.26
C ALA A 144 -9.17 -16.50 13.23
N SER A 145 -7.98 -16.22 12.75
CA SER A 145 -7.46 -14.86 12.62
C SER A 145 -6.61 -14.74 11.37
N SER A 146 -6.66 -13.58 10.72
CA SER A 146 -5.85 -13.25 9.55
C SER A 146 -5.40 -11.79 9.60
N GLY A 147 -4.26 -11.51 8.98
CA GLY A 147 -3.71 -10.16 8.91
C GLY A 147 -2.38 -10.09 8.22
N PRO A 148 -1.89 -8.85 7.96
CA PRO A 148 -0.54 -8.64 7.46
C PRO A 148 0.48 -8.71 8.59
N GLU A 149 1.64 -9.27 8.29
CA GLU A 149 2.79 -9.28 9.20
C GLU A 149 4.10 -9.23 8.43
N ILE A 150 5.13 -8.67 9.06
CA ILE A 150 6.48 -8.63 8.51
C ILE A 150 7.26 -9.84 9.04
N PHE A 151 7.58 -10.76 8.14
CA PHE A 151 8.37 -11.94 8.46
C PHE A 151 9.87 -11.65 8.27
N SER A 152 10.69 -12.09 9.22
CA SER A 152 12.15 -12.06 9.07
C SER A 152 12.61 -13.08 8.02
N ALA A 153 13.81 -12.87 7.46
CA ALA A 153 14.43 -13.82 6.54
C ALA A 153 14.51 -15.23 7.13
N ALA A 154 14.83 -15.33 8.43
CA ALA A 154 14.90 -16.61 9.13
C ALA A 154 13.54 -17.33 9.19
N ARG A 155 12.46 -16.58 9.46
CA ARG A 155 11.09 -17.15 9.48
C ARG A 155 10.65 -17.60 8.08
N LEU A 156 10.92 -16.80 7.05
CA LEU A 156 10.62 -17.17 5.67
C LEU A 156 11.38 -18.43 5.25
N ALA A 157 12.67 -18.54 5.61
CA ALA A 157 13.48 -19.71 5.33
C ALA A 157 13.01 -20.97 6.09
N ALA A 158 12.52 -20.82 7.32
CA ALA A 158 11.94 -21.92 8.09
C ALA A 158 10.65 -22.46 7.44
N ILE A 159 9.87 -21.61 6.78
CA ILE A 159 8.70 -22.03 6.00
C ILE A 159 9.17 -22.71 4.70
N SER A 160 10.02 -22.02 3.94
CA SER A 160 10.49 -22.47 2.63
C SER A 160 11.66 -21.62 2.14
N LEU A 161 12.78 -22.26 1.75
CA LEU A 161 13.92 -21.54 1.16
C LEU A 161 13.53 -20.75 -0.11
N PRO A 162 12.75 -21.30 -1.07
CA PRO A 162 12.27 -20.54 -2.22
C PRO A 162 11.45 -19.31 -1.84
N LEU A 163 10.68 -19.36 -0.75
CA LEU A 163 9.91 -18.21 -0.26
C LEU A 163 10.85 -17.10 0.25
N ALA A 164 11.86 -17.46 1.02
CA ALA A 164 12.88 -16.53 1.50
C ALA A 164 13.64 -15.87 0.33
N GLU A 165 14.04 -16.64 -0.67
CA GLU A 165 14.71 -16.11 -1.87
C GLU A 165 13.82 -15.17 -2.68
N ARG A 166 12.53 -15.48 -2.82
CA ARG A 166 11.59 -14.59 -3.48
C ARG A 166 11.38 -13.28 -2.70
N ALA A 167 11.42 -13.33 -1.37
CA ALA A 167 11.32 -12.14 -0.53
C ALA A 167 12.50 -11.19 -0.68
N ARG A 168 13.71 -11.71 -0.97
CA ARG A 168 14.94 -10.91 -1.09
C ARG A 168 14.85 -9.91 -2.25
N ILE A 169 15.12 -8.65 -1.94
CA ILE A 169 15.10 -7.55 -2.90
C ILE A 169 16.42 -6.79 -2.81
N PRO A 170 17.25 -6.84 -3.85
CA PRO A 170 18.43 -5.97 -3.94
C PRO A 170 18.00 -4.50 -3.89
N LEU A 171 18.66 -3.70 -3.07
CA LEU A 171 18.39 -2.27 -2.99
C LEU A 171 19.06 -1.54 -4.15
N LEU A 172 18.27 -0.70 -4.82
CA LEU A 172 18.77 0.12 -5.94
C LEU A 172 19.16 1.51 -5.41
N PRO A 173 20.30 2.05 -5.86
CA PRO A 173 20.66 3.43 -5.56
C PRO A 173 19.55 4.37 -6.00
N THR A 174 19.04 5.18 -5.07
CA THR A 174 17.97 6.13 -5.34
C THR A 174 18.42 7.51 -4.88
N ALA A 175 18.29 8.51 -5.75
CA ALA A 175 18.66 9.89 -5.43
C ALA A 175 17.80 10.42 -4.27
N ASN A 176 18.40 11.27 -3.43
CA ASN A 176 17.74 11.95 -2.30
C ASN A 176 17.20 11.05 -1.18
N THR A 177 17.60 9.78 -1.14
CA THR A 177 17.28 8.88 -0.01
C THR A 177 18.28 9.05 1.14
N LYS A 178 17.85 8.74 2.36
CA LYS A 178 18.76 8.71 3.51
C LYS A 178 19.85 7.65 3.28
N PRO A 179 21.11 7.92 3.66
CA PRO A 179 22.17 6.92 3.59
C PRO A 179 21.77 5.66 4.36
N ASP A 180 21.97 4.51 3.74
CA ASP A 180 21.73 3.18 4.33
C ASP A 180 22.85 2.24 3.91
N HIS A 181 23.29 1.41 4.85
CA HIS A 181 24.33 0.41 4.60
C HIS A 181 23.77 -0.94 4.12
N ARG A 182 22.45 -1.11 4.16
CA ARG A 182 21.80 -2.32 3.65
C ARG A 182 21.94 -2.36 2.13
N GLN A 183 22.26 -3.53 1.61
CA GLN A 183 22.30 -3.80 0.18
C GLN A 183 21.08 -4.62 -0.28
N VAL A 184 20.38 -5.21 0.67
CA VAL A 184 19.24 -6.09 0.42
C VAL A 184 18.19 -5.86 1.49
N GLU A 185 16.91 -5.85 1.08
CA GLU A 185 15.79 -6.09 1.97
C GLU A 185 15.44 -7.57 1.90
N ASP A 186 15.54 -8.29 3.01
CA ASP A 186 15.34 -9.73 3.10
C ASP A 186 14.12 -10.14 3.93
N ARG A 187 13.44 -9.15 4.52
CA ARG A 187 12.15 -9.36 5.20
C ARG A 187 11.04 -9.48 4.17
N GLY A 188 9.97 -10.18 4.53
CA GLY A 188 8.78 -10.29 3.69
C GLY A 188 7.55 -9.69 4.35
N LEU A 189 6.77 -8.92 3.58
CA LEU A 189 5.41 -8.57 3.97
C LEU A 189 4.49 -9.71 3.55
N VAL A 190 3.82 -10.34 4.52
CA VAL A 190 3.00 -11.52 4.32
C VAL A 190 1.58 -11.24 4.81
N ILE A 191 0.57 -11.56 4.01
CA ILE A 191 -0.78 -11.75 4.51
C ILE A 191 -0.90 -13.21 4.93
N HIS A 192 -1.23 -13.48 6.17
CA HIS A 192 -1.35 -14.84 6.67
C HIS A 192 -2.61 -15.02 7.51
N SER A 193 -3.01 -16.28 7.65
CA SER A 193 -4.15 -16.68 8.45
C SER A 193 -3.84 -17.95 9.21
N ALA A 194 -4.45 -18.09 10.38
CA ALA A 194 -4.49 -19.35 11.12
C ALA A 194 -5.91 -19.68 11.57
N ALA A 195 -6.26 -20.96 11.52
CA ALA A 195 -7.54 -21.46 11.94
C ALA A 195 -7.37 -22.66 12.87
N PRO A 196 -8.23 -22.81 13.92
CA PRO A 196 -8.22 -23.97 14.79
C PRO A 196 -8.69 -25.22 14.05
N VAL A 197 -7.96 -26.32 14.18
CA VAL A 197 -8.37 -27.64 13.67
C VAL A 197 -8.88 -28.49 14.83
N ARG A 198 -10.08 -29.05 14.67
CA ARG A 198 -10.75 -29.83 15.71
C ARG A 198 -11.00 -31.27 15.27
N ASP A 199 -11.01 -32.18 16.23
CA ASP A 199 -11.44 -33.56 15.99
C ASP A 199 -12.99 -33.70 15.99
N ALA A 200 -13.48 -34.90 15.71
CA ALA A 200 -14.90 -35.21 15.69
C ALA A 200 -15.62 -34.98 17.05
N ALA A 201 -14.85 -34.89 18.13
CA ALA A 201 -15.37 -34.58 19.47
C ALA A 201 -15.31 -33.06 19.77
N GLY A 202 -14.92 -32.22 18.80
CA GLY A 202 -14.78 -30.78 18.95
C GLY A 202 -13.52 -30.34 19.70
N ARG A 203 -12.62 -31.25 20.04
CA ARG A 203 -11.36 -30.92 20.75
C ARG A 203 -10.36 -30.36 19.78
N LEU A 204 -9.67 -29.29 20.17
CA LEU A 204 -8.60 -28.71 19.41
C LEU A 204 -7.42 -29.70 19.28
N ILE A 205 -7.00 -30.00 18.06
CA ILE A 205 -5.90 -30.94 17.75
C ILE A 205 -4.71 -30.26 17.09
N GLY A 206 -4.82 -29.00 16.69
CA GLY A 206 -3.77 -28.23 16.07
C GLY A 206 -4.30 -26.98 15.39
N THR A 207 -3.47 -26.34 14.59
CA THR A 207 -3.82 -25.17 13.80
C THR A 207 -3.43 -25.37 12.33
N LEU A 208 -4.25 -24.86 11.43
CA LEU A 208 -3.93 -24.74 10.02
C LEU A 208 -3.49 -23.30 9.73
N VAL A 209 -2.35 -23.14 9.12
CA VAL A 209 -1.75 -21.82 8.84
C VAL A 209 -1.43 -21.70 7.35
N GLY A 210 -1.83 -20.59 6.74
CA GLY A 210 -1.53 -20.31 5.33
C GLY A 210 -1.27 -18.85 5.08
N GLY A 211 -0.62 -18.54 3.96
CA GLY A 211 -0.31 -17.15 3.65
C GLY A 211 0.22 -16.91 2.24
N VAL A 212 0.26 -15.62 1.90
CA VAL A 212 0.74 -15.07 0.62
C VAL A 212 1.79 -14.00 0.88
N LEU A 213 2.93 -14.09 0.23
CA LEU A 213 4.00 -13.11 0.27
C LEU A 213 3.71 -11.98 -0.73
N LEU A 214 3.73 -10.74 -0.26
CA LEU A 214 3.48 -9.56 -1.09
C LEU A 214 4.74 -9.03 -1.78
N ASN A 215 5.94 -9.39 -1.32
CA ASN A 215 7.18 -9.01 -2.00
C ASN A 215 7.18 -9.58 -3.43
N LYS A 216 7.41 -8.70 -4.41
CA LYS A 216 7.38 -9.03 -5.86
C LYS A 216 6.06 -9.66 -6.32
N ASN A 217 4.98 -9.55 -5.56
CA ASN A 217 3.67 -10.00 -6.00
C ASN A 217 3.08 -8.97 -6.98
N LEU A 218 3.40 -9.17 -8.27
CA LEU A 218 3.03 -8.22 -9.32
C LEU A 218 1.54 -8.33 -9.66
N GLU A 219 0.97 -9.50 -9.58
CA GLU A 219 -0.45 -9.73 -9.83
C GLU A 219 -1.32 -8.98 -8.82
N PHE A 220 -0.98 -9.10 -7.53
CA PHE A 220 -1.65 -8.36 -6.47
C PHE A 220 -1.61 -6.84 -6.72
N ILE A 221 -0.42 -6.29 -7.06
CA ILE A 221 -0.25 -4.85 -7.24
C ILE A 221 -0.93 -4.34 -8.52
N ASP A 222 -0.92 -5.13 -9.59
CA ASP A 222 -1.58 -4.77 -10.85
C ASP A 222 -3.10 -4.80 -10.67
N ARG A 223 -3.63 -5.81 -9.98
CA ARG A 223 -5.06 -5.89 -9.64
C ARG A 223 -5.50 -4.75 -8.73
N LEU A 224 -4.70 -4.42 -7.72
CA LEU A 224 -4.94 -3.26 -6.87
C LEU A 224 -5.00 -1.98 -7.70
N ASN A 225 -4.05 -1.79 -8.62
CA ASN A 225 -4.01 -0.62 -9.49
C ASN A 225 -5.24 -0.52 -10.40
N GLU A 226 -5.67 -1.63 -11.02
CA GLU A 226 -6.88 -1.68 -11.84
C GLU A 226 -8.15 -1.30 -11.07
N ILE A 227 -8.24 -1.69 -9.79
CA ILE A 227 -9.39 -1.40 -8.94
C ILE A 227 -9.41 0.08 -8.52
N VAL A 228 -8.24 0.64 -8.18
CA VAL A 228 -8.12 2.04 -7.74
C VAL A 228 -8.18 3.00 -8.93
N TYR A 229 -7.59 2.63 -10.06
CA TYR A 229 -7.48 3.42 -11.27
C TYR A 229 -7.96 2.65 -12.50
N PRO A 230 -9.28 2.38 -12.63
CA PRO A 230 -9.81 1.75 -13.83
C PRO A 230 -9.47 2.55 -15.09
N ASP A 231 -9.41 1.87 -16.22
CA ASP A 231 -9.11 2.50 -17.51
C ASP A 231 -10.03 3.71 -17.80
N GLY A 232 -9.41 4.80 -18.23
CA GLY A 232 -10.13 6.04 -18.58
C GLY A 232 -10.51 6.95 -17.40
N VAL A 233 -10.23 6.58 -16.15
CA VAL A 233 -10.55 7.43 -14.98
C VAL A 233 -9.53 8.58 -14.83
N LEU A 234 -8.29 8.37 -15.26
CA LEU A 234 -7.26 9.39 -15.19
C LEU A 234 -7.21 10.21 -16.50
N PRO A 235 -7.02 11.55 -16.41
CA PRO A 235 -6.98 12.41 -17.58
C PRO A 235 -5.73 12.15 -18.44
N PHE A 236 -5.82 12.48 -19.72
CA PHE A 236 -4.71 12.47 -20.68
C PHE A 236 -4.01 11.10 -20.87
N GLY A 237 -4.70 10.00 -20.65
CA GLY A 237 -4.10 8.66 -20.77
C GLY A 237 -3.06 8.34 -19.69
N SER A 238 -3.05 9.07 -18.60
CA SER A 238 -2.18 8.77 -17.45
C SER A 238 -2.54 7.43 -16.84
N VAL A 239 -1.53 6.69 -16.41
CA VAL A 239 -1.67 5.41 -15.71
C VAL A 239 -1.47 5.65 -14.22
N GLY A 240 -2.40 5.15 -13.40
CA GLY A 240 -2.26 5.20 -11.96
C GLY A 240 -1.07 4.37 -11.47
N THR A 241 -0.56 4.70 -10.30
CA THR A 241 0.54 3.95 -9.69
C THR A 241 0.12 3.39 -8.34
N ALA A 242 0.40 2.11 -8.14
CA ALA A 242 0.25 1.43 -6.86
C ALA A 242 1.61 0.91 -6.41
N THR A 243 1.90 1.04 -5.11
CA THR A 243 3.17 0.59 -4.54
C THR A 243 2.96 0.11 -3.12
N ILE A 244 3.56 -1.02 -2.80
CA ILE A 244 3.69 -1.53 -1.44
C ILE A 244 5.11 -1.26 -0.98
N PHE A 245 5.21 -0.66 0.20
CA PHE A 245 6.47 -0.37 0.87
C PHE A 245 6.67 -1.26 2.09
N LEU A 246 7.90 -1.70 2.30
CA LEU A 246 8.37 -2.27 3.56
C LEU A 246 9.38 -1.29 4.18
N GLY A 247 8.90 -0.48 5.11
CA GLY A 247 9.64 0.70 5.53
C GLY A 247 9.76 1.70 4.37
N ASP A 248 10.99 1.97 3.94
CA ASP A 248 11.32 2.88 2.84
C ASP A 248 11.56 2.17 1.48
N VAL A 249 11.49 0.83 1.45
CA VAL A 249 11.80 0.02 0.27
C VAL A 249 10.53 -0.36 -0.49
N ARG A 250 10.51 -0.14 -1.81
CA ARG A 250 9.45 -0.64 -2.68
C ARG A 250 9.58 -2.14 -2.87
N VAL A 251 8.65 -2.91 -2.29
CA VAL A 251 8.66 -4.39 -2.37
C VAL A 251 7.75 -4.95 -3.47
N ALA A 252 6.72 -4.21 -3.86
CA ALA A 252 5.90 -4.47 -5.05
C ALA A 252 5.38 -3.15 -5.62
N THR A 253 5.43 -2.98 -6.94
CA THR A 253 5.00 -1.73 -7.61
C THR A 253 4.72 -1.96 -9.09
N ASN A 254 3.80 -1.17 -9.66
CA ASN A 254 3.63 -1.05 -11.11
C ASN A 254 4.45 0.11 -11.72
N VAL A 255 5.10 0.94 -10.90
CA VAL A 255 6.00 1.99 -11.38
C VAL A 255 7.16 1.37 -12.16
N ARG A 256 7.47 1.92 -13.33
CA ARG A 256 8.57 1.47 -14.18
C ARG A 256 9.79 2.38 -14.06
N LEU A 257 10.96 1.78 -14.16
CA LEU A 257 12.22 2.49 -14.35
C LEU A 257 12.37 2.91 -15.82
N PHE A 258 13.20 3.91 -16.10
CA PHE A 258 13.50 4.36 -17.47
C PHE A 258 14.04 3.23 -18.36
N GLU A 259 14.76 2.26 -17.78
CA GLU A 259 15.32 1.10 -18.46
C GLU A 259 14.33 -0.07 -18.67
N GLY A 260 13.06 0.11 -18.32
CA GLY A 260 11.98 -0.82 -18.63
C GLY A 260 11.59 -1.81 -17.52
N GLY A 261 12.35 -1.96 -16.46
CA GLY A 261 12.01 -2.79 -15.30
C GLY A 261 11.04 -2.10 -14.34
N ARG A 262 10.46 -2.86 -13.39
CA ARG A 262 9.70 -2.26 -12.28
C ARG A 262 10.64 -1.68 -11.22
N ALA A 263 10.23 -0.59 -10.59
CA ALA A 263 11.03 0.15 -9.61
C ALA A 263 11.14 -0.57 -8.24
N ILE A 264 11.13 -1.89 -8.22
CA ILE A 264 11.29 -2.72 -7.02
C ILE A 264 12.72 -2.55 -6.49
N GLY A 265 12.87 -2.37 -5.18
CA GLY A 265 14.16 -2.14 -4.53
C GLY A 265 14.59 -0.68 -4.50
N THR A 266 13.87 0.24 -5.15
CA THR A 266 14.09 1.68 -4.95
C THR A 266 13.54 2.11 -3.60
N ARG A 267 14.10 3.20 -3.06
CA ARG A 267 13.77 3.73 -1.74
C ARG A 267 13.13 5.12 -1.85
N VAL A 268 12.42 5.53 -0.80
CA VAL A 268 11.81 6.86 -0.68
C VAL A 268 12.30 7.59 0.56
#